data_81b21e0a115e7a81dcd4090c09bf8c8f
#
_entry.id   81b21e0a115e7a81dcd4090c09bf8c8f
#
_cell.length_a   1.000
_cell.length_b   1.000
_cell.length_c   1.000
_cell.angle_alpha   90.00
_cell.angle_beta   90.00
_cell.angle_gamma   90.00
#
_symmetry.space_group_name_H-M   'P 1'
#
loop_
_entity.id
_entity.type
_entity.pdbx_description
1 polymer ?
#
loop_
_entity_poly.entity_id
_entity_poly.type
_entity_poly.pdbx_seq_one_letter_code
_entity_poly.pdbx_strand_id
1 'polypeptide(L)'
;MERTPDGRRLLVSRQIDAPPELVWDLFVDTRQWPRWGPSITAVECSERRIREGTTGRVRTVGGLRVSFVVTACEDCRWTWRVAGIPATGHRVETTEGGCRAVFEIPLLAAPYAAVCERALRSLDALAMERSRGD
;
A
#
# COMPACT_ATOMS: atom_id res chain seq x y z
N MET A 1 15.97 -5.97 -8.17
CA MET A 1 15.50 -4.59 -8.50
C MET A 1 14.82 -4.57 -9.83
N GLU A 2 13.74 -3.84 -9.93
CA GLU A 2 12.94 -3.79 -11.14
C GLU A 2 12.68 -2.34 -11.54
N ARG A 3 12.58 -2.10 -12.84
CA ARG A 3 12.24 -0.77 -13.35
C ARG A 3 10.72 -0.62 -13.35
N THR A 4 10.24 0.47 -12.73
CA THR A 4 8.83 0.85 -12.68
C THR A 4 8.64 2.16 -13.44
N PRO A 5 7.38 2.63 -13.65
CA PRO A 5 7.17 3.96 -14.23
C PRO A 5 7.87 5.09 -13.47
N ASP A 6 8.15 4.91 -12.20
CA ASP A 6 8.84 5.90 -11.37
C ASP A 6 10.34 5.66 -11.24
N GLY A 7 10.90 4.75 -12.04
CA GLY A 7 12.31 4.40 -12.03
C GLY A 7 12.59 3.06 -11.37
N ARG A 8 13.84 2.84 -10.99
CA ARG A 8 14.23 1.59 -10.35
C ARG A 8 13.74 1.53 -8.92
N ARG A 9 13.18 0.39 -8.55
CA ARG A 9 12.64 0.14 -7.21
C ARG A 9 13.02 -1.25 -6.73
N LEU A 10 13.19 -1.37 -5.42
CA LEU A 10 13.27 -2.67 -4.76
C LEU A 10 11.84 -3.18 -4.60
N LEU A 11 11.61 -4.45 -4.94
CA LEU A 11 10.28 -5.02 -4.80
C LEU A 11 10.22 -6.02 -3.65
N VAL A 12 9.18 -5.92 -2.84
CA VAL A 12 8.78 -7.01 -1.94
C VAL A 12 7.36 -7.38 -2.30
N SER A 13 7.06 -8.67 -2.30
CA SER A 13 5.76 -9.15 -2.74
C SER A 13 5.31 -10.37 -1.95
N ARG A 14 4.00 -10.67 -2.06
CA ARG A 14 3.41 -11.83 -1.40
C ARG A 14 2.24 -12.35 -2.23
N GLN A 15 2.22 -13.65 -2.44
CA GLN A 15 1.06 -14.32 -3.04
C GLN A 15 -0.05 -14.37 -2.01
N ILE A 16 -1.25 -13.97 -2.38
CA ILE A 16 -2.43 -13.97 -1.52
C ILE A 16 -3.53 -14.76 -2.21
N ASP A 17 -4.10 -15.73 -1.51
CA ASP A 17 -5.17 -16.58 -2.03
C ASP A 17 -6.53 -15.91 -1.87
N ALA A 18 -6.68 -14.75 -2.50
CA ALA A 18 -7.89 -13.96 -2.48
C ALA A 18 -8.05 -13.26 -3.82
N PRO A 19 -9.28 -12.84 -4.18
CA PRO A 19 -9.47 -12.11 -5.44
C PRO A 19 -8.67 -10.80 -5.46
N PRO A 20 -8.08 -10.44 -6.61
CA PRO A 20 -7.33 -9.18 -6.71
C PRO A 20 -8.16 -7.95 -6.33
N GLU A 21 -9.45 -7.94 -6.65
CA GLU A 21 -10.34 -6.82 -6.32
C GLU A 21 -10.42 -6.59 -4.81
N LEU A 22 -10.45 -7.66 -4.03
CA LEU A 22 -10.53 -7.59 -2.57
C LEU A 22 -9.26 -6.96 -1.99
N VAL A 23 -8.09 -7.40 -2.49
CA VAL A 23 -6.79 -6.87 -2.03
C VAL A 23 -6.63 -5.42 -2.48
N TRP A 24 -7.06 -5.10 -3.70
CA TRP A 24 -7.05 -3.73 -4.20
C TRP A 24 -7.90 -2.81 -3.31
N ASP A 25 -9.09 -3.26 -2.92
CA ASP A 25 -9.96 -2.48 -2.02
C ASP A 25 -9.27 -2.19 -0.68
N LEU A 26 -8.53 -3.14 -0.14
CA LEU A 26 -7.76 -2.93 1.09
C LEU A 26 -6.66 -1.90 0.90
N PHE A 27 -6.04 -1.86 -0.27
CA PHE A 27 -4.97 -0.92 -0.59
C PHE A 27 -5.47 0.52 -0.75
N VAL A 28 -6.64 0.71 -1.34
CA VAL A 28 -7.11 2.06 -1.68
C VAL A 28 -8.08 2.66 -0.66
N ASP A 29 -8.53 1.88 0.30
CA ASP A 29 -9.42 2.36 1.36
C ASP A 29 -8.59 2.89 2.52
N THR A 30 -8.59 4.22 2.71
CA THR A 30 -7.78 4.86 3.75
C THR A 30 -8.12 4.38 5.15
N ARG A 31 -9.34 3.90 5.38
CA ARG A 31 -9.74 3.35 6.68
C ARG A 31 -9.05 2.04 6.99
N GLN A 32 -8.55 1.34 5.98
CA GLN A 32 -7.86 0.08 6.16
C GLN A 32 -6.35 0.26 6.37
N TRP A 33 -5.81 1.40 6.00
CA TRP A 33 -4.36 1.63 6.07
C TRP A 33 -3.74 1.35 7.44
N PRO A 34 -4.35 1.78 8.56
CA PRO A 34 -3.78 1.43 9.87
C PRO A 34 -3.80 -0.06 10.18
N ARG A 35 -4.68 -0.82 9.52
CA ARG A 35 -4.82 -2.25 9.78
C ARG A 35 -3.73 -3.09 9.11
N TRP A 36 -3.24 -2.65 7.95
CA TRP A 36 -2.17 -3.37 7.28
C TRP A 36 -0.82 -2.63 7.28
N GLY A 37 -0.81 -1.32 7.49
CA GLY A 37 0.43 -0.54 7.50
C GLY A 37 0.97 -0.39 8.91
N PRO A 38 2.02 -1.15 9.31
CA PRO A 38 2.45 -1.17 10.72
C PRO A 38 2.99 0.16 11.22
N SER A 39 3.41 1.05 10.34
CA SER A 39 3.90 2.38 10.73
C SER A 39 2.78 3.44 10.80
N ILE A 40 1.54 3.09 10.40
CA ILE A 40 0.43 4.02 10.33
C ILE A 40 -0.56 3.71 11.45
N THR A 41 -0.87 4.69 12.30
CA THR A 41 -1.84 4.51 13.38
C THR A 41 -3.20 5.13 13.07
N ALA A 42 -3.24 6.15 12.19
CA ALA A 42 -4.48 6.78 11.77
C ALA A 42 -4.26 7.52 10.45
N VAL A 43 -5.35 7.79 9.74
CA VAL A 43 -5.31 8.57 8.49
C VAL A 43 -6.34 9.69 8.61
N GLU A 44 -5.90 10.91 8.34
CA GLU A 44 -6.78 12.08 8.27
C GLU A 44 -6.94 12.43 6.80
N CYS A 45 -8.07 12.01 6.21
CA CYS A 45 -8.31 12.20 4.78
C CYS A 45 -9.82 12.30 4.55
N SER A 46 -10.24 13.26 3.73
CA SER A 46 -11.65 13.44 3.41
C SER A 46 -12.17 12.37 2.45
N GLU A 47 -11.27 11.70 1.73
CA GLU A 47 -11.65 10.66 0.79
C GLU A 47 -11.34 9.29 1.40
N ARG A 48 -12.37 8.46 1.51
CA ARG A 48 -12.19 7.10 1.98
C ARG A 48 -11.43 6.27 0.94
N ARG A 49 -11.82 6.43 -0.33
CA ARG A 49 -11.20 5.72 -1.45
C ARG A 49 -10.28 6.68 -2.19
N ILE A 50 -8.99 6.37 -2.27
CA ILE A 50 -8.02 7.26 -2.90
C ILE A 50 -8.14 7.27 -4.43
N ARG A 51 -7.68 8.35 -5.01
CA ARG A 51 -7.52 8.55 -6.45
C ARG A 51 -6.32 9.45 -6.67
N GLU A 52 -5.89 9.61 -7.91
CA GLU A 52 -4.83 10.56 -8.21
C GLU A 52 -5.23 11.95 -7.71
N GLY A 53 -4.33 12.58 -6.97
CA GLY A 53 -4.55 13.89 -6.39
C GLY A 53 -5.11 13.89 -4.97
N THR A 54 -5.54 12.76 -4.43
CA THR A 54 -6.00 12.68 -3.04
C THR A 54 -4.90 13.15 -2.10
N THR A 55 -5.27 14.02 -1.16
CA THR A 55 -4.34 14.54 -0.15
C THR A 55 -4.86 14.25 1.25
N GLY A 56 -3.96 14.20 2.20
CA GLY A 56 -4.31 13.99 3.60
C GLY A 56 -3.05 13.93 4.46
N ARG A 57 -3.21 13.38 5.66
CA ARG A 57 -2.10 13.15 6.57
C ARG A 57 -2.20 11.75 7.15
N VAL A 58 -1.06 11.10 7.29
CA VAL A 58 -0.96 9.87 8.07
C VAL A 58 -0.38 10.20 9.43
N ARG A 59 -0.91 9.56 10.47
CA ARG A 59 -0.32 9.61 11.80
C ARG A 59 0.55 8.36 11.94
N THR A 60 1.80 8.57 12.31
CA THR A 60 2.75 7.47 12.45
C THR A 60 2.81 6.97 13.89
N VAL A 61 3.43 5.83 14.08
CA VAL A 61 3.80 5.35 15.42
C VAL A 61 4.71 6.42 16.04
N GLY A 62 4.37 6.92 17.20
CA GLY A 62 5.06 8.05 17.81
C GLY A 62 4.29 9.37 17.70
N GLY A 63 3.16 9.37 16.98
CA GLY A 63 2.24 10.51 16.95
C GLY A 63 2.58 11.60 15.95
N LEU A 64 3.60 11.43 15.13
CA LEU A 64 3.94 12.42 14.10
C LEU A 64 2.90 12.38 12.97
N ARG A 65 2.42 13.54 12.55
CA ARG A 65 1.51 13.67 11.41
C ARG A 65 2.31 14.09 10.19
N VAL A 66 2.14 13.36 9.09
CA VAL A 66 2.90 13.61 7.87
C VAL A 66 1.94 13.74 6.70
N SER A 67 2.09 14.82 5.92
CA SER A 67 1.24 15.07 4.75
C SER A 67 1.58 14.13 3.61
N PHE A 68 0.56 13.74 2.85
CA PHE A 68 0.76 12.92 1.64
C PHE A 68 -0.09 13.43 0.49
N VAL A 69 0.31 13.06 -0.71
CA VAL A 69 -0.48 13.23 -1.93
C VAL A 69 -0.33 11.96 -2.78
N VAL A 70 -1.45 11.46 -3.29
CA VAL A 70 -1.45 10.32 -4.21
C VAL A 70 -1.08 10.82 -5.60
N THR A 71 0.02 10.32 -6.14
CA THR A 71 0.57 10.79 -7.41
C THR A 71 0.05 10.02 -8.61
N ALA A 72 -0.37 8.77 -8.41
CA ALA A 72 -0.99 7.96 -9.46
C ALA A 72 -1.88 6.92 -8.81
N CYS A 73 -2.98 6.58 -9.46
CA CYS A 73 -3.89 5.54 -8.97
C CYS A 73 -4.70 5.01 -10.15
N GLU A 74 -4.16 4.02 -10.86
CA GLU A 74 -4.83 3.39 -11.99
C GLU A 74 -4.23 2.02 -12.28
N ASP A 75 -4.98 1.17 -12.96
CA ASP A 75 -4.52 -0.17 -13.39
C ASP A 75 -3.96 -1.00 -12.24
N CYS A 76 -4.65 -0.95 -11.09
CA CYS A 76 -4.27 -1.69 -9.87
C CYS A 76 -2.88 -1.34 -9.37
N ARG A 77 -2.48 -0.09 -9.53
CA ARG A 77 -1.22 0.45 -9.02
C ARG A 77 -1.45 1.86 -8.50
N TRP A 78 -0.92 2.16 -7.30
CA TRP A 78 -0.94 3.53 -6.80
C TRP A 78 0.39 3.89 -6.15
N THR A 79 0.73 5.17 -6.26
CA THR A 79 1.96 5.75 -5.72
C THR A 79 1.65 7.03 -4.99
N TRP A 80 2.55 7.46 -4.13
CA TRP A 80 2.35 8.68 -3.36
C TRP A 80 3.66 9.37 -3.05
N ARG A 81 3.53 10.63 -2.63
CA ARG A 81 4.60 11.39 -1.99
C ARG A 81 4.20 11.61 -0.53
N VAL A 82 5.15 11.45 0.35
CA VAL A 82 4.97 11.66 1.79
C VAL A 82 5.99 12.70 2.22
N ALA A 83 5.54 13.79 2.83
CA ALA A 83 6.38 14.95 3.17
C ALA A 83 7.13 15.48 1.92
N GLY A 84 6.49 15.45 0.76
CA GLY A 84 7.06 15.91 -0.49
C GLY A 84 8.08 14.99 -1.14
N ILE A 85 8.30 13.80 -0.58
CA ILE A 85 9.32 12.85 -1.05
C ILE A 85 8.60 11.63 -1.64
N PRO A 86 9.01 11.15 -2.84
CA PRO A 86 8.45 9.91 -3.38
C PRO A 86 8.58 8.76 -2.38
N ALA A 87 7.47 8.10 -2.11
CA ALA A 87 7.39 7.01 -1.15
C ALA A 87 7.11 5.70 -1.89
N THR A 88 6.55 4.71 -1.20
CA THR A 88 6.32 3.39 -1.78
C THR A 88 5.27 3.41 -2.89
N GLY A 89 5.43 2.52 -3.87
CA GLY A 89 4.36 2.17 -4.80
C GLY A 89 3.69 0.89 -4.33
N HIS A 90 2.44 0.70 -4.76
CA HIS A 90 1.61 -0.41 -4.33
C HIS A 90 0.85 -0.94 -5.54
N ARG A 91 0.94 -2.24 -5.80
CA ARG A 91 0.20 -2.80 -6.92
C ARG A 91 -0.31 -4.20 -6.61
N VAL A 92 -1.33 -4.60 -7.35
CA VAL A 92 -1.91 -5.93 -7.26
C VAL A 92 -1.86 -6.56 -8.65
N GLU A 93 -1.26 -7.74 -8.75
CA GLU A 93 -1.16 -8.50 -9.98
C GLU A 93 -2.04 -9.73 -9.88
N THR A 94 -2.83 -10.00 -10.91
CA THR A 94 -3.63 -11.21 -10.97
C THR A 94 -2.73 -12.41 -11.19
N THR A 95 -2.93 -13.47 -10.40
CA THR A 95 -2.20 -14.73 -10.55
C THR A 95 -3.18 -15.88 -10.61
N GLU A 96 -2.70 -17.04 -10.98
CA GLU A 96 -3.50 -18.25 -10.89
C GLU A 96 -3.82 -18.55 -9.43
N GLY A 97 -5.10 -18.64 -9.11
CA GLY A 97 -5.57 -18.92 -7.75
C GLY A 97 -5.68 -17.72 -6.82
N GLY A 98 -5.37 -16.50 -7.31
CA GLY A 98 -5.47 -15.33 -6.45
C GLY A 98 -4.77 -14.11 -7.03
N CYS A 99 -3.90 -13.51 -6.24
CA CYS A 99 -3.17 -12.33 -6.68
C CYS A 99 -1.81 -12.23 -5.99
N ARG A 100 -0.99 -11.33 -6.47
CA ARG A 100 0.26 -10.96 -5.82
C ARG A 100 0.19 -9.49 -5.46
N ALA A 101 0.35 -9.19 -4.17
CA ALA A 101 0.47 -7.82 -3.70
C ALA A 101 1.95 -7.44 -3.68
N VAL A 102 2.27 -6.27 -4.22
CA VAL A 102 3.65 -5.83 -4.42
C VAL A 102 3.83 -4.43 -3.86
N PHE A 103 4.89 -4.24 -3.09
CA PHE A 103 5.38 -2.92 -2.70
C PHE A 103 6.62 -2.59 -3.52
N GLU A 104 6.62 -1.39 -4.12
CA GLU A 104 7.76 -0.84 -4.86
C GLU A 104 8.44 0.15 -3.94
N ILE A 105 9.69 -0.10 -3.57
CA ILE A 105 10.39 0.68 -2.55
C ILE A 105 11.49 1.51 -3.21
N PRO A 106 11.49 2.85 -3.05
CA PRO A 106 12.60 3.67 -3.53
C PRO A 106 13.92 3.19 -2.94
N LEU A 107 14.99 3.23 -3.71
CA LEU A 107 16.27 2.65 -3.28
C LEU A 107 16.81 3.28 -2.00
N LEU A 108 16.58 4.59 -1.80
CA LEU A 108 16.99 5.26 -0.57
C LEU A 108 16.19 4.82 0.64
N ALA A 109 15.03 4.20 0.43
CA ALA A 109 14.19 3.68 1.49
C ALA A 109 14.33 2.16 1.66
N ALA A 110 15.38 1.55 1.10
CA ALA A 110 15.58 0.11 1.18
C ALA A 110 15.48 -0.47 2.60
N PRO A 111 15.96 0.22 3.66
CA PRO A 111 15.78 -0.29 5.03
C PRO A 111 14.31 -0.45 5.43
N TYR A 112 13.39 0.19 4.73
CA TYR A 112 11.96 0.09 4.99
C TYR A 112 11.36 -1.24 4.50
N ALA A 113 12.13 -2.07 3.81
CA ALA A 113 11.65 -3.34 3.24
C ALA A 113 11.04 -4.27 4.30
N ALA A 114 11.63 -4.33 5.50
CA ALA A 114 11.10 -5.17 6.58
C ALA A 114 9.70 -4.71 7.01
N VAL A 115 9.46 -3.39 7.04
CA VAL A 115 8.14 -2.84 7.35
C VAL A 115 7.15 -3.22 6.27
N CYS A 116 7.55 -3.14 5.00
CA CYS A 116 6.70 -3.53 3.88
C CYS A 116 6.36 -5.02 3.90
N GLU A 117 7.30 -5.86 4.29
CA GLU A 117 7.05 -7.30 4.43
C GLU A 117 6.02 -7.58 5.52
N ARG A 118 6.10 -6.87 6.64
CA ARG A 118 5.10 -6.97 7.71
C ARG A 118 3.74 -6.48 7.23
N ALA A 119 3.73 -5.38 6.46
CA ALA A 119 2.49 -4.87 5.87
C ALA A 119 1.83 -5.93 4.97
N LEU A 120 2.63 -6.63 4.16
CA LEU A 120 2.11 -7.67 3.28
C LEU A 120 1.52 -8.85 4.07
N ARG A 121 2.13 -9.23 5.19
CA ARG A 121 1.57 -10.28 6.04
C ARG A 121 0.24 -9.85 6.66
N SER A 122 0.15 -8.60 7.10
CA SER A 122 -1.10 -8.07 7.65
C SER A 122 -2.18 -7.97 6.58
N LEU A 123 -1.81 -7.56 5.38
CA LEU A 123 -2.71 -7.47 4.24
C LEU A 123 -3.28 -8.84 3.89
N ASP A 124 -2.42 -9.86 3.87
CA ASP A 124 -2.81 -11.26 3.63
C ASP A 124 -3.83 -11.72 4.68
N ALA A 125 -3.54 -11.49 5.97
CA ALA A 125 -4.43 -11.87 7.05
C ALA A 125 -5.80 -11.20 6.92
N LEU A 126 -5.84 -9.91 6.59
CA LEU A 126 -7.09 -9.18 6.38
C LEU A 126 -7.87 -9.72 5.18
N ALA A 127 -7.16 -10.05 4.10
CA ALA A 127 -7.76 -10.59 2.90
C ALA A 127 -8.39 -11.96 3.17
N MET A 128 -7.70 -12.81 3.92
CA MET A 128 -8.22 -14.12 4.30
C MET A 128 -9.45 -14.00 5.19
N GLU A 129 -9.41 -13.07 6.14
CA GLU A 129 -10.54 -12.82 7.04
C GLU A 129 -11.78 -12.37 6.26
N ARG A 130 -11.63 -11.45 5.31
CA ARG A 130 -12.73 -10.99 4.46
C ARG A 130 -13.25 -12.06 3.53
N SER A 131 -12.35 -12.84 2.95
CA SER A 131 -12.71 -13.91 2.03
C SER A 131 -13.55 -14.98 2.73
N ARG A 132 -13.28 -15.25 4.00
CA ARG A 132 -14.06 -16.23 4.80
C ARG A 132 -15.37 -15.65 5.32
N GLY A 133 -15.44 -14.34 5.52
CA GLY A 133 -16.63 -13.68 6.01
C GLY A 133 -17.72 -13.49 4.96
N ASP A 134 -17.35 -13.71 3.70
CA ASP A 134 -18.29 -13.58 2.57
C ASP A 134 -18.92 -14.97 2.21
#